data_5b7621c7f7063f600008ef4e36f00954
#
_entry.id   5b7621c7f7063f600008ef4e36f00954
#
_cell.length_a   1.000
_cell.length_b   1.000
_cell.length_c   1.000
_cell.angle_alpha   90.00
_cell.angle_beta   90.00
_cell.angle_gamma   90.00
#
_symmetry.space_group_name_H-M   'P 1'
#
loop_
_entity.id
_entity.type
_entity.pdbx_description
1 polymer ?
#
loop_
_entity_poly.entity_id
_entity_poly.type
_entity_poly.pdbx_seq_one_letter_code
_entity_poly.pdbx_strand_id
1 'polypeptide(L)'
;MQVSSRIRRSVICAAIVAAGAVSGGAWAQEKITVGALRFTSHAPTFIAYERGYFKQEGLDVELKFFQAAQPVAVAIASGDIDFGITALTGGYFNLADKGALKIVGGLYAEKKGYKGTAIMASNKAYAAGVTSPAKIKGHSVAITQVGSSFHYMTGMIAAKYGFSMSDVSLKPLQKVGSMIGAVKSGQVDVMMMVPHIAIPLDKAKAAKIIGWMSDLGPYQVTTIFTSTKNTTDRQVQVKRFMRAYKKGIADYRAVMLNQKKDPAATEAMVKLIHKYVYADRPYDKAAPGIKAGAVYVNEGAALDVGNVKKQLDWFKAQGLVKSNMTYKDLIATGYADMFDVPK
;
A
#
# COMPACT_ATOMS: atom_id res chain seq x y z
N MET A 1 -33.11 28.37 -93.94
CA MET A 1 -33.04 29.47 -92.95
C MET A 1 -32.62 28.82 -91.63
N GLN A 2 -31.37 29.11 -91.26
CA GLN A 2 -30.71 28.54 -90.05
C GLN A 2 -31.03 29.39 -88.85
N VAL A 3 -31.36 28.75 -87.72
CA VAL A 3 -31.34 29.31 -86.38
C VAL A 3 -30.40 28.56 -85.50
N SER A 4 -29.30 29.25 -85.17
CA SER A 4 -28.23 28.76 -84.26
C SER A 4 -28.63 28.90 -82.80
N SER A 5 -28.64 27.84 -82.00
CA SER A 5 -28.78 27.86 -80.56
C SER A 5 -27.44 27.78 -79.89
N ARG A 6 -27.09 28.77 -79.13
CA ARG A 6 -25.88 28.81 -78.28
C ARG A 6 -26.15 28.11 -76.94
N ILE A 7 -25.47 27.02 -76.73
CA ILE A 7 -25.46 26.30 -75.45
C ILE A 7 -24.54 27.03 -74.47
N ARG A 8 -25.07 27.56 -73.37
CA ARG A 8 -24.29 28.10 -72.23
C ARG A 8 -23.90 26.90 -71.35
N ARG A 9 -22.59 26.65 -71.24
CA ARG A 9 -22.01 25.69 -70.28
C ARG A 9 -21.94 26.42 -68.91
N SER A 10 -22.75 26.01 -67.97
CA SER A 10 -22.61 26.39 -66.54
C SER A 10 -21.65 25.42 -65.89
N VAL A 11 -20.51 25.94 -65.43
CA VAL A 11 -19.53 25.25 -64.60
C VAL A 11 -20.02 25.28 -63.18
N ILE A 12 -20.42 24.15 -62.64
CA ILE A 12 -20.74 23.98 -61.22
C ILE A 12 -19.46 23.57 -60.52
N CYS A 13 -18.85 24.51 -59.78
CA CYS A 13 -17.79 24.21 -58.83
C CYS A 13 -18.36 23.49 -57.61
N ALA A 14 -18.20 22.16 -57.50
CA ALA A 14 -18.47 21.41 -56.28
C ALA A 14 -17.30 21.63 -55.32
N ALA A 15 -17.51 22.44 -54.29
CA ALA A 15 -16.60 22.54 -53.16
C ALA A 15 -16.75 21.27 -52.27
N ILE A 16 -15.79 20.37 -52.35
CA ILE A 16 -15.70 19.24 -51.42
C ILE A 16 -15.13 19.76 -50.10
N VAL A 17 -15.99 19.97 -49.12
CA VAL A 17 -15.59 20.21 -47.72
C VAL A 17 -15.13 18.87 -47.16
N ALA A 18 -13.84 18.64 -47.14
CA ALA A 18 -13.22 17.53 -46.42
C ALA A 18 -13.36 17.80 -44.92
N ALA A 19 -14.45 17.34 -44.30
CA ALA A 19 -14.58 17.26 -42.88
C ALA A 19 -13.58 16.20 -42.40
N GLY A 20 -12.41 16.65 -41.97
CA GLY A 20 -11.42 15.81 -41.28
C GLY A 20 -12.03 15.29 -39.99
N ALA A 21 -12.59 14.11 -40.03
CA ALA A 21 -12.91 13.35 -38.83
C ALA A 21 -11.60 13.09 -38.09
N VAL A 22 -11.33 13.91 -37.10
CA VAL A 22 -10.34 13.60 -36.05
C VAL A 22 -10.94 12.40 -35.31
N SER A 23 -10.74 11.19 -35.83
CA SER A 23 -10.94 9.96 -35.13
C SER A 23 -9.94 9.97 -33.98
N GLY A 24 -10.34 10.53 -32.84
CA GLY A 24 -9.68 10.30 -31.57
C GLY A 24 -9.68 8.79 -31.36
N GLY A 25 -8.60 8.12 -31.76
CA GLY A 25 -8.43 6.71 -31.54
C GLY A 25 -8.66 6.45 -30.08
N ALA A 26 -9.74 5.79 -29.72
CA ALA A 26 -9.92 5.22 -28.40
C ALA A 26 -8.80 4.20 -28.25
N TRP A 27 -7.70 4.63 -27.66
CA TRP A 27 -6.60 3.74 -27.33
C TRP A 27 -7.20 2.67 -26.41
N ALA A 28 -7.16 1.42 -26.84
CA ALA A 28 -7.59 0.32 -26.01
C ALA A 28 -6.86 0.42 -24.66
N GLN A 29 -7.62 0.50 -23.57
CA GLN A 29 -7.04 0.61 -22.25
C GLN A 29 -6.15 -0.59 -21.97
N GLU A 30 -4.95 -0.35 -21.50
CA GLU A 30 -4.00 -1.41 -21.18
C GLU A 30 -4.42 -2.05 -19.84
N LYS A 31 -4.73 -3.36 -19.89
CA LYS A 31 -5.11 -4.11 -18.68
C LYS A 31 -3.92 -4.27 -17.76
N ILE A 32 -4.12 -3.94 -16.49
CA ILE A 32 -3.15 -4.17 -15.41
C ILE A 32 -3.83 -4.72 -14.18
N THR A 33 -3.11 -5.53 -13.42
CA THR A 33 -3.60 -6.10 -12.17
C THR A 33 -2.81 -5.55 -10.99
N VAL A 34 -3.53 -5.11 -9.94
CA VAL A 34 -2.94 -4.47 -8.75
C VAL A 34 -3.28 -5.27 -7.50
N GLY A 35 -2.25 -5.77 -6.83
CA GLY A 35 -2.37 -6.48 -5.56
C GLY A 35 -2.37 -5.54 -4.35
N ALA A 36 -3.37 -5.68 -3.49
CA ALA A 36 -3.53 -4.88 -2.27
C ALA A 36 -4.14 -5.69 -1.12
N LEU A 37 -4.13 -5.11 0.08
CA LEU A 37 -4.88 -5.62 1.23
C LEU A 37 -6.07 -4.69 1.50
N ARG A 38 -7.15 -5.23 2.10
CA ARG A 38 -8.34 -4.45 2.48
C ARG A 38 -8.11 -3.62 3.75
N PHE A 39 -7.11 -2.72 3.68
CA PHE A 39 -6.70 -1.85 4.78
C PHE A 39 -6.86 -0.38 4.42
N THR A 40 -7.12 0.46 5.42
CA THR A 40 -7.17 1.93 5.24
C THR A 40 -5.83 2.51 4.78
N SER A 41 -4.71 1.87 5.10
CA SER A 41 -3.39 2.22 4.59
C SER A 41 -3.21 2.02 3.08
N HIS A 42 -4.11 1.26 2.45
CA HIS A 42 -4.16 1.05 1.00
C HIS A 42 -5.21 1.95 0.31
N ALA A 43 -5.89 2.83 1.05
CA ALA A 43 -6.95 3.68 0.52
C ALA A 43 -6.56 4.51 -0.72
N PRO A 44 -5.33 5.03 -0.88
CA PRO A 44 -4.92 5.70 -2.11
C PRO A 44 -5.13 4.85 -3.38
N THR A 45 -4.97 3.53 -3.30
CA THR A 45 -5.26 2.60 -4.41
C THR A 45 -6.73 2.64 -4.79
N PHE A 46 -7.62 2.57 -3.79
CA PHE A 46 -9.07 2.56 -3.99
C PHE A 46 -9.56 3.91 -4.50
N ILE A 47 -8.98 5.00 -3.99
CA ILE A 47 -9.29 6.36 -4.42
C ILE A 47 -8.90 6.56 -5.89
N ALA A 48 -7.69 6.16 -6.27
CA ALA A 48 -7.22 6.27 -7.65
C ALA A 48 -8.10 5.44 -8.61
N TYR A 49 -8.54 4.27 -8.17
CA TYR A 49 -9.44 3.41 -8.93
C TYR A 49 -10.84 4.02 -9.09
N GLU A 50 -11.50 4.39 -7.99
CA GLU A 50 -12.88 4.90 -7.98
C GLU A 50 -13.02 6.27 -8.64
N ARG A 51 -11.99 7.11 -8.56
CA ARG A 51 -11.97 8.42 -9.24
C ARG A 51 -11.55 8.33 -10.71
N GLY A 52 -11.30 7.14 -11.21
CA GLY A 52 -10.95 6.90 -12.60
C GLY A 52 -9.57 7.43 -13.01
N TYR A 53 -8.66 7.69 -12.05
CA TYR A 53 -7.32 8.21 -12.37
C TYR A 53 -6.50 7.23 -13.20
N PHE A 54 -6.66 5.93 -12.99
CA PHE A 54 -6.04 4.91 -13.83
C PHE A 54 -6.59 4.94 -15.26
N LYS A 55 -7.92 5.07 -15.41
CA LYS A 55 -8.57 5.18 -16.72
C LYS A 55 -8.14 6.43 -17.49
N GLN A 56 -7.95 7.57 -16.80
CA GLN A 56 -7.41 8.80 -17.40
C GLN A 56 -5.99 8.62 -17.93
N GLU A 57 -5.23 7.70 -17.37
CA GLU A 57 -3.88 7.34 -17.83
C GLU A 57 -3.89 6.16 -18.83
N GLY A 58 -5.07 5.76 -19.33
CA GLY A 58 -5.22 4.67 -20.29
C GLY A 58 -5.02 3.27 -19.69
N LEU A 59 -5.21 3.11 -18.38
CA LEU A 59 -5.06 1.84 -17.67
C LEU A 59 -6.42 1.29 -17.23
N ASP A 60 -6.71 0.04 -17.59
CA ASP A 60 -7.85 -0.72 -17.10
C ASP A 60 -7.37 -1.61 -15.94
N VAL A 61 -7.70 -1.21 -14.71
CA VAL A 61 -7.17 -1.82 -13.49
C VAL A 61 -8.11 -2.87 -12.93
N GLU A 62 -7.59 -4.08 -12.70
CA GLU A 62 -8.20 -5.09 -11.86
C GLU A 62 -7.54 -5.11 -10.48
N LEU A 63 -8.32 -5.05 -9.40
CA LEU A 63 -7.83 -5.14 -8.02
C LEU A 63 -7.88 -6.57 -7.52
N LYS A 64 -6.76 -7.14 -7.10
CA LYS A 64 -6.66 -8.44 -6.42
C LYS A 64 -6.31 -8.26 -4.95
N PHE A 65 -7.05 -8.93 -4.06
CA PHE A 65 -6.90 -8.78 -2.62
C PHE A 65 -6.23 -9.99 -1.98
N PHE A 66 -5.26 -9.69 -1.10
CA PHE A 66 -4.45 -10.67 -0.40
C PHE A 66 -4.67 -10.58 1.12
N GLN A 67 -4.34 -11.67 1.85
CA GLN A 67 -4.51 -11.78 3.30
C GLN A 67 -3.23 -11.49 4.09
N ALA A 68 -2.09 -11.32 3.39
CA ALA A 68 -0.78 -11.00 3.96
C ALA A 68 0.13 -10.36 2.89
N ALA A 69 1.24 -9.74 3.30
CA ALA A 69 2.16 -9.04 2.41
C ALA A 69 2.95 -9.97 1.47
N GLN A 70 3.47 -11.08 1.99
CA GLN A 70 4.33 -11.99 1.22
C GLN A 70 3.67 -12.55 -0.05
N PRO A 71 2.39 -12.99 -0.05
CA PRO A 71 1.72 -13.47 -1.26
C PRO A 71 1.65 -12.44 -2.38
N VAL A 72 1.61 -11.12 -2.08
CA VAL A 72 1.64 -10.05 -3.09
C VAL A 72 2.97 -10.04 -3.85
N ALA A 73 4.09 -10.16 -3.13
CA ALA A 73 5.42 -10.21 -3.75
C ALA A 73 5.59 -11.48 -4.63
N VAL A 74 5.06 -12.61 -4.15
CA VAL A 74 5.07 -13.87 -4.92
C VAL A 74 4.25 -13.71 -6.21
N ALA A 75 3.04 -13.14 -6.13
CA ALA A 75 2.16 -12.96 -7.28
C ALA A 75 2.75 -12.04 -8.36
N ILE A 76 3.58 -11.04 -7.99
CA ILE A 76 4.32 -10.26 -9.00
C ILE A 76 5.46 -11.08 -9.61
N ALA A 77 6.21 -11.80 -8.78
CA ALA A 77 7.33 -12.60 -9.27
C ALA A 77 6.86 -13.74 -10.21
N SER A 78 5.65 -14.28 -10.01
CA SER A 78 5.02 -15.26 -10.91
C SER A 78 4.36 -14.64 -12.15
N GLY A 79 4.14 -13.32 -12.16
CA GLY A 79 3.44 -12.64 -13.26
C GLY A 79 1.91 -12.62 -13.13
N ASP A 80 1.36 -13.03 -11.98
CA ASP A 80 -0.10 -13.04 -11.73
C ASP A 80 -0.68 -11.65 -11.50
N ILE A 81 0.14 -10.70 -11.10
CA ILE A 81 -0.20 -9.28 -10.95
C ILE A 81 0.95 -8.38 -11.42
N ASP A 82 0.61 -7.15 -11.88
CA ASP A 82 1.59 -6.18 -12.38
C ASP A 82 2.19 -5.31 -11.28
N PHE A 83 1.38 -4.85 -10.34
CA PHE A 83 1.81 -3.95 -9.24
C PHE A 83 1.36 -4.49 -7.89
N GLY A 84 2.19 -4.29 -6.88
CA GLY A 84 1.89 -4.64 -5.50
C GLY A 84 2.04 -3.43 -4.58
N ILE A 85 1.09 -3.30 -3.68
CA ILE A 85 1.12 -2.27 -2.65
C ILE A 85 1.05 -2.97 -1.29
N THR A 86 2.19 -3.10 -0.61
CA THR A 86 2.24 -3.68 0.74
C THR A 86 3.61 -3.46 1.40
N ALA A 87 3.79 -4.04 2.59
CA ALA A 87 5.04 -3.99 3.34
C ALA A 87 6.12 -4.89 2.70
N LEU A 88 7.37 -4.50 2.85
CA LEU A 88 8.53 -5.33 2.52
C LEU A 88 8.66 -6.49 3.51
N THR A 89 9.13 -7.63 3.01
CA THR A 89 9.32 -8.87 3.78
C THR A 89 10.67 -9.50 3.42
N GLY A 90 11.17 -10.39 4.25
CA GLY A 90 12.36 -11.19 3.88
C GLY A 90 12.20 -11.93 2.55
N GLY A 91 11.00 -12.46 2.32
CA GLY A 91 10.71 -13.10 1.03
C GLY A 91 10.63 -12.13 -0.15
N TYR A 92 10.18 -10.88 0.06
CA TYR A 92 10.30 -9.83 -0.95
C TYR A 92 11.78 -9.61 -1.33
N PHE A 93 12.67 -9.43 -0.33
CA PHE A 93 14.09 -9.22 -0.58
C PHE A 93 14.73 -10.42 -1.30
N ASN A 94 14.39 -11.65 -0.91
CA ASN A 94 14.88 -12.84 -1.60
C ASN A 94 14.41 -12.97 -3.06
N LEU A 95 13.20 -12.49 -3.38
CA LEU A 95 12.71 -12.43 -4.77
C LEU A 95 13.39 -11.29 -5.55
N ALA A 96 13.61 -10.14 -4.91
CA ALA A 96 14.33 -9.02 -5.51
C ALA A 96 15.79 -9.35 -5.79
N ASP A 97 16.46 -10.11 -4.92
CA ASP A 97 17.82 -10.62 -5.12
C ASP A 97 17.93 -11.53 -6.36
N LYS A 98 16.86 -12.29 -6.67
CA LYS A 98 16.76 -13.07 -7.91
C LYS A 98 16.39 -12.22 -9.13
N GLY A 99 16.38 -10.88 -8.99
CA GLY A 99 16.08 -9.97 -10.09
C GLY A 99 14.60 -9.84 -10.42
N ALA A 100 13.66 -10.37 -9.59
CA ALA A 100 12.25 -10.41 -9.93
C ALA A 100 11.53 -9.08 -9.68
N LEU A 101 11.93 -8.29 -8.66
CA LEU A 101 11.14 -7.18 -8.13
C LEU A 101 11.92 -5.87 -8.00
N LYS A 102 11.23 -4.74 -8.20
CA LYS A 102 11.73 -3.39 -7.98
C LYS A 102 10.71 -2.52 -7.25
N ILE A 103 11.18 -1.70 -6.29
CA ILE A 103 10.39 -0.65 -5.64
C ILE A 103 10.34 0.55 -6.56
N VAL A 104 9.14 1.12 -6.75
CA VAL A 104 8.89 2.31 -7.58
C VAL A 104 8.33 3.49 -6.78
N GLY A 105 8.03 3.30 -5.48
CA GLY A 105 7.58 4.38 -4.60
C GLY A 105 7.29 3.92 -3.18
N GLY A 106 7.11 4.90 -2.29
CA GLY A 106 6.67 4.70 -0.91
C GLY A 106 5.20 5.04 -0.74
N LEU A 107 4.58 4.56 0.35
CA LEU A 107 3.20 4.87 0.68
C LEU A 107 3.05 5.14 2.18
N TYR A 108 2.48 4.21 2.94
CA TYR A 108 2.31 4.34 4.38
C TYR A 108 3.64 4.32 5.11
N ALA A 109 3.85 5.31 5.99
CA ALA A 109 5.01 5.37 6.87
C ALA A 109 4.59 5.69 8.32
N GLU A 110 5.29 5.08 9.28
CA GLU A 110 5.20 5.48 10.69
C GLU A 110 5.82 6.87 10.84
N LYS A 111 5.05 7.80 11.38
CA LYS A 111 5.49 9.18 11.58
C LYS A 111 4.96 9.70 12.90
N LYS A 112 5.84 10.25 13.73
CA LYS A 112 5.46 10.88 15.02
C LYS A 112 4.36 11.94 14.80
N GLY A 113 3.36 11.94 15.68
CA GLY A 113 2.19 12.83 15.57
C GLY A 113 1.01 12.25 14.80
N TYR A 114 1.18 11.11 14.16
CA TYR A 114 0.11 10.35 13.50
C TYR A 114 -0.09 8.99 14.19
N LYS A 115 -1.32 8.50 14.22
CA LYS A 115 -1.60 7.13 14.63
C LYS A 115 -1.06 6.20 13.57
N GLY A 116 -0.14 5.35 13.96
CA GLY A 116 0.44 4.32 13.11
C GLY A 116 -0.07 2.93 13.46
N THR A 117 0.75 1.92 13.21
CA THR A 117 0.50 0.56 13.65
C THR A 117 0.50 0.50 15.18
N ALA A 118 -0.60 0.01 15.76
CA ALA A 118 -0.72 -0.20 17.20
C ALA A 118 0.06 -1.45 17.63
N ILE A 119 0.66 -1.38 18.80
CA ILE A 119 1.17 -2.53 19.55
C ILE A 119 0.06 -2.91 20.53
N MET A 120 -0.40 -4.16 20.46
CA MET A 120 -1.56 -4.61 21.23
C MET A 120 -1.23 -5.82 22.09
N ALA A 121 -1.79 -5.85 23.30
CA ALA A 121 -1.76 -7.01 24.16
C ALA A 121 -3.13 -7.68 24.24
N SER A 122 -3.18 -9.01 24.39
CA SER A 122 -4.37 -9.73 24.79
C SER A 122 -4.82 -9.26 26.17
N ASN A 123 -6.11 -9.36 26.49
CA ASN A 123 -6.58 -9.02 27.83
C ASN A 123 -5.88 -9.84 28.92
N LYS A 124 -5.57 -11.12 28.64
CA LYS A 124 -4.82 -12.01 29.55
C LYS A 124 -3.42 -11.48 29.80
N ALA A 125 -2.67 -11.17 28.75
CA ALA A 125 -1.32 -10.65 28.87
C ALA A 125 -1.28 -9.26 29.54
N TYR A 126 -2.25 -8.40 29.20
CA TYR A 126 -2.37 -7.07 29.81
C TYR A 126 -2.61 -7.18 31.33
N ALA A 127 -3.52 -8.04 31.77
CA ALA A 127 -3.78 -8.31 33.19
C ALA A 127 -2.55 -8.91 33.92
N ALA A 128 -1.73 -9.68 33.18
CA ALA A 128 -0.46 -10.23 33.68
C ALA A 128 0.71 -9.20 33.65
N GLY A 129 0.45 -7.94 33.28
CA GLY A 129 1.42 -6.85 33.37
C GLY A 129 2.04 -6.41 32.03
N VAL A 130 1.63 -6.94 30.87
CA VAL A 130 2.09 -6.48 29.54
C VAL A 130 1.36 -5.19 29.16
N THR A 131 1.68 -4.11 29.84
CA THR A 131 0.98 -2.82 29.74
C THR A 131 1.72 -1.77 28.88
N SER A 132 2.90 -2.11 28.38
CA SER A 132 3.70 -1.26 27.48
C SER A 132 4.59 -2.10 26.57
N PRO A 133 5.10 -1.54 25.45
CA PRO A 133 6.00 -2.26 24.54
C PRO A 133 7.27 -2.77 25.18
N ALA A 134 7.77 -2.09 26.23
CA ALA A 134 8.96 -2.52 26.98
C ALA A 134 8.76 -3.87 27.71
N LYS A 135 7.50 -4.26 27.96
CA LYS A 135 7.15 -5.46 28.73
C LYS A 135 6.80 -6.67 27.86
N ILE A 136 7.08 -6.63 26.56
CA ILE A 136 6.80 -7.78 25.67
C ILE A 136 7.92 -8.84 25.70
N LYS A 137 9.07 -8.56 26.33
CA LYS A 137 10.13 -9.55 26.60
C LYS A 137 9.53 -10.75 27.36
N GLY A 138 9.85 -11.97 26.92
CA GLY A 138 9.32 -13.22 27.50
C GLY A 138 7.94 -13.64 27.01
N HIS A 139 7.29 -12.84 26.16
CA HIS A 139 5.94 -13.08 25.69
C HIS A 139 5.86 -13.59 24.26
N SER A 140 4.70 -14.16 23.91
CA SER A 140 4.40 -14.60 22.54
C SER A 140 3.90 -13.45 21.68
N VAL A 141 4.39 -13.39 20.42
CA VAL A 141 4.05 -12.33 19.45
C VAL A 141 3.50 -12.96 18.18
N ALA A 142 2.26 -12.58 17.82
CA ALA A 142 1.62 -13.01 16.60
C ALA A 142 2.24 -12.30 15.38
N ILE A 143 2.60 -13.09 14.38
CA ILE A 143 3.09 -12.63 13.07
C ILE A 143 2.39 -13.41 11.96
N THR A 144 2.36 -12.89 10.74
CA THR A 144 1.85 -13.69 9.61
C THR A 144 2.82 -14.82 9.26
N GLN A 145 4.12 -14.52 9.22
CA GLN A 145 5.17 -15.52 8.97
C GLN A 145 6.52 -14.99 9.45
N VAL A 146 7.47 -15.88 9.64
CA VAL A 146 8.88 -15.49 9.85
C VAL A 146 9.35 -14.68 8.64
N GLY A 147 10.00 -13.56 8.89
CA GLY A 147 10.38 -12.61 7.82
C GLY A 147 9.26 -11.65 7.39
N SER A 148 8.09 -11.64 8.05
CA SER A 148 7.04 -10.62 7.78
C SER A 148 7.42 -9.24 8.33
N SER A 149 6.69 -8.20 7.91
CA SER A 149 6.81 -6.86 8.49
C SER A 149 6.50 -6.84 9.99
N PHE A 150 5.61 -7.70 10.47
CA PHE A 150 5.35 -7.85 11.92
C PHE A 150 6.55 -8.42 12.67
N HIS A 151 7.34 -9.32 12.04
CA HIS A 151 8.61 -9.79 12.58
C HIS A 151 9.61 -8.65 12.67
N TYR A 152 9.74 -7.83 11.62
CA TYR A 152 10.60 -6.63 11.64
C TYR A 152 10.16 -5.62 12.72
N MET A 153 8.86 -5.34 12.86
CA MET A 153 8.33 -4.47 13.91
C MET A 153 8.66 -5.01 15.31
N THR A 154 8.62 -6.34 15.53
CA THR A 154 9.07 -6.96 16.78
C THR A 154 10.55 -6.67 17.01
N GLY A 155 11.39 -6.75 15.97
CA GLY A 155 12.81 -6.39 16.04
C GLY A 155 13.04 -4.92 16.37
N MET A 156 12.24 -4.00 15.84
CA MET A 156 12.30 -2.57 16.19
C MET A 156 11.98 -2.35 17.68
N ILE A 157 10.98 -3.05 18.21
CA ILE A 157 10.62 -2.98 19.63
C ILE A 157 11.76 -3.54 20.48
N ALA A 158 12.30 -4.70 20.10
CA ALA A 158 13.41 -5.34 20.80
C ALA A 158 14.64 -4.41 20.88
N ALA A 159 15.04 -3.83 19.74
CA ALA A 159 16.13 -2.87 19.67
C ALA A 159 15.91 -1.62 20.53
N LYS A 160 14.67 -1.09 20.53
CA LYS A 160 14.31 0.12 21.31
C LYS A 160 14.39 -0.11 22.81
N TYR A 161 14.00 -1.31 23.28
CA TYR A 161 13.88 -1.61 24.71
C TYR A 161 14.96 -2.56 25.23
N GLY A 162 16.00 -2.85 24.43
CA GLY A 162 17.21 -3.54 24.87
C GLY A 162 17.03 -5.03 25.16
N PHE A 163 16.22 -5.73 24.36
CA PHE A 163 16.13 -7.20 24.42
C PHE A 163 16.36 -7.82 23.03
N SER A 164 16.61 -9.12 22.97
CA SER A 164 16.89 -9.84 21.73
C SER A 164 15.65 -10.50 21.13
N MET A 165 15.71 -10.88 19.86
CA MET A 165 14.62 -11.63 19.22
C MET A 165 14.41 -13.02 19.82
N SER A 166 15.43 -13.61 20.46
CA SER A 166 15.30 -14.86 21.21
C SER A 166 14.53 -14.73 22.52
N ASP A 167 14.35 -13.50 23.02
CA ASP A 167 13.57 -13.23 24.24
C ASP A 167 12.05 -13.21 23.98
N VAL A 168 11.60 -13.38 22.75
CA VAL A 168 10.16 -13.44 22.39
C VAL A 168 9.83 -14.71 21.61
N SER A 169 8.62 -15.24 21.83
CA SER A 169 8.14 -16.42 21.10
C SER A 169 7.28 -16.00 19.91
N LEU A 170 7.86 -15.99 18.71
CA LEU A 170 7.12 -15.68 17.49
C LEU A 170 6.08 -16.78 17.18
N LYS A 171 4.85 -16.41 16.88
CA LYS A 171 3.75 -17.30 16.49
C LYS A 171 3.30 -17.01 15.06
N PRO A 172 3.78 -17.73 14.05
CA PRO A 172 3.35 -17.58 12.66
C PRO A 172 1.91 -18.11 12.48
N LEU A 173 0.99 -17.23 12.05
CA LEU A 173 -0.45 -17.53 11.95
C LEU A 173 -1.01 -17.32 10.53
N GLN A 174 -0.15 -17.09 9.53
CA GLN A 174 -0.41 -16.99 8.09
C GLN A 174 -1.28 -15.81 7.68
N LYS A 175 -2.37 -15.50 8.39
CA LYS A 175 -3.37 -14.48 8.03
C LYS A 175 -3.57 -13.49 9.17
N VAL A 176 -3.81 -12.23 8.83
CA VAL A 176 -4.13 -11.18 9.82
C VAL A 176 -5.36 -11.55 10.65
N GLY A 177 -6.39 -12.15 10.06
CA GLY A 177 -7.57 -12.61 10.79
C GLY A 177 -7.24 -13.63 11.88
N SER A 178 -6.31 -14.56 11.62
CA SER A 178 -5.85 -15.55 12.60
C SER A 178 -5.07 -14.89 13.76
N MET A 179 -4.24 -13.87 13.47
CA MET A 179 -3.56 -13.09 14.51
C MET A 179 -4.55 -12.40 15.45
N ILE A 180 -5.58 -11.78 14.88
CA ILE A 180 -6.66 -11.14 15.65
C ILE A 180 -7.37 -12.16 16.55
N GLY A 181 -7.74 -13.32 15.99
CA GLY A 181 -8.41 -14.40 16.74
C GLY A 181 -7.56 -14.91 17.92
N ALA A 182 -6.27 -15.16 17.68
CA ALA A 182 -5.35 -15.67 18.68
C ALA A 182 -5.11 -14.69 19.85
N VAL A 183 -5.00 -13.38 19.55
CA VAL A 183 -4.83 -12.36 20.60
C VAL A 183 -6.14 -12.13 21.36
N LYS A 184 -7.28 -12.09 20.67
CA LYS A 184 -8.59 -11.98 21.33
C LYS A 184 -8.88 -13.13 22.30
N SER A 185 -8.50 -14.35 21.95
CA SER A 185 -8.68 -15.54 22.80
C SER A 185 -7.62 -15.68 23.90
N GLY A 186 -6.56 -14.84 23.87
CA GLY A 186 -5.43 -14.95 24.80
C GLY A 186 -4.51 -16.15 24.54
N GLN A 187 -4.60 -16.78 23.36
CA GLN A 187 -3.65 -17.83 22.92
C GLN A 187 -2.27 -17.26 22.57
N VAL A 188 -2.25 -16.00 22.11
CA VAL A 188 -1.03 -15.23 21.87
C VAL A 188 -1.12 -13.91 22.62
N ASP A 189 0.01 -13.48 23.21
CA ASP A 189 0.04 -12.34 24.12
C ASP A 189 -0.02 -11.00 23.39
N VAL A 190 0.74 -10.85 22.30
CA VAL A 190 0.98 -9.56 21.64
C VAL A 190 0.80 -9.66 20.14
N MET A 191 0.33 -8.59 19.50
CA MET A 191 0.36 -8.39 18.05
C MET A 191 0.60 -6.92 17.71
N MET A 192 1.16 -6.64 16.54
CA MET A 192 1.08 -5.33 15.90
C MET A 192 -0.10 -5.33 14.93
N MET A 193 -0.86 -4.21 14.89
CA MET A 193 -2.07 -4.14 14.06
C MET A 193 -2.35 -2.72 13.57
N VAL A 194 -2.76 -2.61 12.30
CA VAL A 194 -3.15 -1.32 11.67
C VAL A 194 -4.30 -0.66 12.44
N PRO A 195 -4.35 0.69 12.52
CA PRO A 195 -5.21 1.40 13.48
C PRO A 195 -6.71 1.20 13.23
N HIS A 196 -7.15 1.02 11.98
CA HIS A 196 -8.58 0.76 11.69
C HIS A 196 -9.10 -0.55 12.30
N ILE A 197 -8.21 -1.51 12.56
CA ILE A 197 -8.53 -2.77 13.26
C ILE A 197 -8.26 -2.64 14.76
N ALA A 198 -7.10 -2.09 15.13
CA ALA A 198 -6.67 -2.01 16.53
C ALA A 198 -7.60 -1.15 17.40
N ILE A 199 -7.99 0.04 16.91
CA ILE A 199 -8.83 0.97 17.67
C ILE A 199 -10.22 0.38 17.96
N PRO A 200 -10.96 -0.23 16.99
CA PRO A 200 -12.19 -0.93 17.29
C PRO A 200 -12.04 -2.10 18.27
N LEU A 201 -10.95 -2.87 18.19
CA LEU A 201 -10.70 -3.96 19.13
C LEU A 201 -10.49 -3.47 20.57
N ASP A 202 -9.75 -2.39 20.73
CA ASP A 202 -9.52 -1.77 22.05
C ASP A 202 -10.82 -1.19 22.62
N LYS A 203 -11.59 -0.44 21.81
CA LYS A 203 -12.90 0.11 22.19
C LYS A 203 -13.89 -1.00 22.59
N ALA A 204 -13.88 -2.12 21.88
CA ALA A 204 -14.68 -3.29 22.19
C ALA A 204 -14.15 -4.12 23.37
N LYS A 205 -13.06 -3.67 24.01
CA LYS A 205 -12.36 -4.38 25.10
C LYS A 205 -11.95 -5.81 24.72
N ALA A 206 -11.71 -6.05 23.42
CA ALA A 206 -11.31 -7.37 22.90
C ALA A 206 -9.78 -7.60 22.94
N ALA A 207 -9.00 -6.53 22.97
CA ALA A 207 -7.57 -6.49 23.22
C ALA A 207 -7.19 -5.06 23.66
N LYS A 208 -5.97 -4.82 24.14
CA LYS A 208 -5.51 -3.53 24.66
C LYS A 208 -4.43 -2.94 23.78
N ILE A 209 -4.55 -1.67 23.41
CA ILE A 209 -3.45 -0.91 22.82
C ILE A 209 -2.48 -0.55 23.93
N ILE A 210 -1.21 -0.94 23.79
CA ILE A 210 -0.13 -0.71 24.76
C ILE A 210 0.95 0.23 24.24
N GLY A 211 0.86 0.66 22.97
CA GLY A 211 1.77 1.62 22.33
C GLY A 211 1.55 1.71 20.84
N TRP A 212 2.35 2.53 20.18
CA TRP A 212 2.31 2.77 18.75
C TRP A 212 3.70 2.65 18.12
N MET A 213 3.79 2.04 16.94
CA MET A 213 5.05 1.95 16.20
C MET A 213 5.60 3.32 15.81
N SER A 214 4.72 4.30 15.57
CA SER A 214 5.09 5.68 15.27
C SER A 214 5.88 6.38 16.37
N ASP A 215 5.79 5.90 17.62
CA ASP A 215 6.57 6.43 18.76
C ASP A 215 7.99 5.83 18.82
N LEU A 216 8.26 4.75 18.07
CA LEU A 216 9.56 4.08 18.04
C LEU A 216 10.53 4.67 17.00
N GLY A 217 10.02 5.50 16.10
CA GLY A 217 10.79 6.15 15.05
C GLY A 217 10.19 5.96 13.65
N PRO A 218 10.80 6.59 12.63
CA PRO A 218 10.32 6.47 11.27
C PRO A 218 10.46 5.04 10.73
N TYR A 219 9.41 4.57 10.03
CA TYR A 219 9.41 3.28 9.36
C TYR A 219 8.55 3.34 8.09
N GLN A 220 9.16 3.05 6.93
CA GLN A 220 8.46 2.90 5.65
C GLN A 220 7.74 1.56 5.65
N VAL A 221 6.47 1.56 6.05
CA VAL A 221 5.68 0.31 6.21
C VAL A 221 5.30 -0.25 4.85
N THR A 222 4.66 0.57 4.01
CA THR A 222 4.13 0.13 2.72
C THR A 222 4.89 0.79 1.59
N THR A 223 5.29 -0.01 0.61
CA THR A 223 5.90 0.43 -0.64
C THR A 223 5.02 0.06 -1.83
N ILE A 224 5.26 0.73 -2.95
CA ILE A 224 4.72 0.40 -4.26
C ILE A 224 5.83 -0.30 -5.03
N PHE A 225 5.58 -1.48 -5.54
CA PHE A 225 6.57 -2.27 -6.26
C PHE A 225 5.97 -3.05 -7.43
N THR A 226 6.81 -3.43 -8.36
CA THR A 226 6.44 -4.13 -9.58
C THR A 226 7.55 -5.11 -9.97
N SER A 227 7.37 -5.86 -11.07
CA SER A 227 8.43 -6.71 -11.59
C SER A 227 9.57 -5.88 -12.20
N THR A 228 10.79 -6.42 -12.18
CA THR A 228 11.93 -5.81 -12.89
C THR A 228 11.61 -5.66 -14.39
N LYS A 229 10.94 -6.66 -14.97
CA LYS A 229 10.49 -6.60 -16.37
C LYS A 229 9.62 -5.39 -16.66
N ASN A 230 8.68 -5.04 -15.77
CA ASN A 230 7.87 -3.83 -15.97
C ASN A 230 8.71 -2.56 -15.93
N THR A 231 9.76 -2.51 -15.11
CA THR A 231 10.64 -1.33 -15.01
C THR A 231 11.66 -1.23 -16.18
N THR A 232 11.86 -2.28 -16.96
CA THR A 232 12.69 -2.29 -18.17
C THR A 232 11.86 -2.17 -19.46
N ASP A 233 10.90 -3.06 -19.63
CA ASP A 233 10.18 -3.22 -20.92
C ASP A 233 8.90 -2.37 -21.00
N ARG A 234 8.30 -2.02 -19.83
CA ARG A 234 7.01 -1.32 -19.75
C ARG A 234 7.10 -0.02 -18.96
N GLN A 235 8.21 0.71 -19.06
CA GLN A 235 8.47 1.94 -18.30
C GLN A 235 7.36 2.99 -18.44
N VAL A 236 6.79 3.15 -19.64
CA VAL A 236 5.70 4.10 -19.90
C VAL A 236 4.48 3.73 -19.08
N GLN A 237 4.12 2.44 -19.00
CA GLN A 237 3.01 1.92 -18.19
C GLN A 237 3.26 2.18 -16.69
N VAL A 238 4.48 1.90 -16.19
CA VAL A 238 4.83 2.18 -14.80
C VAL A 238 4.70 3.68 -14.49
N LYS A 239 5.16 4.56 -15.38
CA LYS A 239 5.00 6.01 -15.22
C LYS A 239 3.52 6.45 -15.21
N ARG A 240 2.69 5.89 -16.11
CA ARG A 240 1.24 6.14 -16.14
C ARG A 240 0.58 5.69 -14.82
N PHE A 241 0.88 4.48 -14.36
CA PHE A 241 0.41 3.96 -13.08
C PHE A 241 0.77 4.91 -11.93
N MET A 242 2.04 5.30 -11.83
CA MET A 242 2.51 6.18 -10.76
C MET A 242 1.88 7.59 -10.82
N ARG A 243 1.62 8.16 -12.00
CA ARG A 243 0.89 9.45 -12.11
C ARG A 243 -0.53 9.34 -11.57
N ALA A 244 -1.27 8.29 -11.96
CA ALA A 244 -2.61 8.01 -11.43
C ALA A 244 -2.59 7.80 -9.91
N TYR A 245 -1.64 7.02 -9.44
CA TYR A 245 -1.51 6.68 -8.03
C TYR A 245 -1.18 7.90 -7.16
N LYS A 246 -0.29 8.79 -7.63
CA LYS A 246 0.04 10.06 -6.96
C LYS A 246 -1.17 10.96 -6.79
N LYS A 247 -2.11 11.00 -7.75
CA LYS A 247 -3.40 11.71 -7.60
C LYS A 247 -4.23 11.11 -6.46
N GLY A 248 -4.32 9.77 -6.37
CA GLY A 248 -5.01 9.09 -5.27
C GLY A 248 -4.38 9.38 -3.89
N ILE A 249 -3.04 9.46 -3.83
CA ILE A 249 -2.32 9.88 -2.62
C ILE A 249 -2.65 11.34 -2.26
N ALA A 250 -2.65 12.26 -3.22
CA ALA A 250 -2.95 13.67 -2.99
C ALA A 250 -4.35 13.84 -2.39
N ASP A 251 -5.35 13.19 -2.96
CA ASP A 251 -6.73 13.21 -2.47
C ASP A 251 -6.88 12.61 -1.07
N TYR A 252 -6.25 11.46 -0.83
CA TYR A 252 -6.23 10.86 0.49
C TYR A 252 -5.64 11.82 1.54
N ARG A 253 -4.49 12.42 1.25
CA ARG A 253 -3.82 13.36 2.16
C ARG A 253 -4.66 14.60 2.42
N ALA A 254 -5.25 15.18 1.37
CA ALA A 254 -6.09 16.38 1.48
C ALA A 254 -7.28 16.14 2.42
N VAL A 255 -7.91 14.96 2.35
CA VAL A 255 -9.15 14.66 3.08
C VAL A 255 -8.86 13.87 4.37
N MET A 256 -8.22 12.69 4.27
CA MET A 256 -8.12 11.77 5.40
C MET A 256 -7.14 12.21 6.48
N LEU A 257 -6.11 12.99 6.13
CA LEU A 257 -5.20 13.58 7.12
C LEU A 257 -5.73 14.92 7.69
N ASN A 258 -6.80 15.47 7.11
CA ASN A 258 -7.39 16.76 7.49
C ASN A 258 -8.91 16.66 7.72
N GLN A 259 -9.39 15.56 8.29
CA GLN A 259 -10.81 15.20 8.38
C GLN A 259 -11.72 16.28 8.95
N LYS A 260 -11.21 17.11 9.86
CA LYS A 260 -11.97 18.19 10.49
C LYS A 260 -12.18 19.41 9.60
N LYS A 261 -11.33 19.57 8.55
CA LYS A 261 -11.37 20.72 7.65
C LYS A 261 -12.63 20.71 6.78
N ASP A 262 -13.00 19.52 6.31
CA ASP A 262 -14.20 19.31 5.49
C ASP A 262 -14.87 17.97 5.87
N PRO A 263 -15.85 18.02 6.78
CA PRO A 263 -16.58 16.83 7.20
C PRO A 263 -17.37 16.14 6.07
N ALA A 264 -17.88 16.91 5.10
CA ALA A 264 -18.65 16.36 3.98
C ALA A 264 -17.74 15.61 3.01
N ALA A 265 -16.58 16.18 2.64
CA ALA A 265 -15.58 15.49 1.84
C ALA A 265 -15.02 14.26 2.57
N THR A 266 -14.83 14.35 3.91
CA THR A 266 -14.42 13.20 4.72
C THR A 266 -15.44 12.07 4.65
N GLU A 267 -16.73 12.39 4.79
CA GLU A 267 -17.80 11.41 4.74
C GLU A 267 -17.88 10.73 3.36
N ALA A 268 -17.78 11.50 2.29
CA ALA A 268 -17.73 10.98 0.91
C ALA A 268 -16.52 10.04 0.71
N MET A 269 -15.35 10.43 1.20
CA MET A 269 -14.13 9.64 1.11
C MET A 269 -14.23 8.34 1.92
N VAL A 270 -14.81 8.38 3.12
CA VAL A 270 -15.04 7.20 3.96
C VAL A 270 -16.01 6.23 3.29
N LYS A 271 -17.08 6.72 2.63
CA LYS A 271 -18.00 5.89 1.83
C LYS A 271 -17.29 5.20 0.68
N LEU A 272 -16.40 5.91 0.00
CA LEU A 272 -15.57 5.34 -1.06
C LEU A 272 -14.67 4.22 -0.52
N ILE A 273 -13.95 4.46 0.57
CA ILE A 273 -13.04 3.48 1.19
C ILE A 273 -13.83 2.27 1.72
N HIS A 274 -15.04 2.48 2.22
CA HIS A 274 -15.89 1.40 2.75
C HIS A 274 -16.23 0.33 1.70
N LYS A 275 -16.28 0.65 0.43
CA LYS A 275 -16.47 -0.34 -0.64
C LYS A 275 -15.41 -1.47 -0.63
N TYR A 276 -14.25 -1.21 -0.02
CA TYR A 276 -13.08 -2.11 0.01
C TYR A 276 -12.69 -2.55 1.42
N VAL A 277 -12.87 -1.67 2.41
CA VAL A 277 -12.50 -1.89 3.80
C VAL A 277 -13.78 -2.06 4.62
N TYR A 278 -13.99 -3.24 5.19
CA TYR A 278 -15.22 -3.61 5.88
C TYR A 278 -16.48 -3.59 4.99
N ALA A 279 -16.33 -3.92 3.72
CA ALA A 279 -17.42 -3.96 2.74
C ALA A 279 -18.59 -4.90 3.13
N ASP A 280 -18.30 -5.88 3.97
CA ASP A 280 -19.23 -6.86 4.56
C ASP A 280 -19.98 -6.34 5.79
N ARG A 281 -19.67 -5.12 6.28
CA ARG A 281 -20.28 -4.52 7.48
C ARG A 281 -21.19 -3.35 7.11
N PRO A 282 -22.26 -3.11 7.87
CA PRO A 282 -23.04 -1.88 7.73
C PRO A 282 -22.16 -0.65 7.85
N TYR A 283 -22.44 0.37 7.03
CA TYR A 283 -21.62 1.57 6.95
C TYR A 283 -21.44 2.30 8.29
N ASP A 284 -22.52 2.44 9.05
CA ASP A 284 -22.52 3.06 10.39
C ASP A 284 -21.57 2.37 11.37
N LYS A 285 -21.38 1.05 11.24
CA LYS A 285 -20.45 0.25 12.03
C LYS A 285 -19.01 0.30 11.52
N ALA A 286 -18.82 0.48 10.22
CA ALA A 286 -17.52 0.51 9.56
C ALA A 286 -16.87 1.91 9.60
N ALA A 287 -17.64 2.97 9.35
CA ALA A 287 -17.16 4.33 9.17
C ALA A 287 -16.30 4.88 10.33
N PRO A 288 -16.64 4.68 11.62
CA PRO A 288 -15.79 5.14 12.72
C PRO A 288 -14.40 4.50 12.70
N GLY A 289 -14.31 3.21 12.35
CA GLY A 289 -13.05 2.48 12.22
C GLY A 289 -12.22 2.99 11.04
N ILE A 290 -12.84 3.24 9.89
CA ILE A 290 -12.18 3.79 8.70
C ILE A 290 -11.63 5.19 8.99
N LYS A 291 -12.42 6.08 9.61
CA LYS A 291 -11.99 7.44 10.02
C LYS A 291 -10.81 7.38 10.98
N ALA A 292 -10.92 6.57 12.03
CA ALA A 292 -9.87 6.41 13.04
C ALA A 292 -8.61 5.73 12.48
N GLY A 293 -8.74 5.01 11.39
CA GLY A 293 -7.68 4.26 10.72
C GLY A 293 -6.89 5.05 9.68
N ALA A 294 -7.08 6.36 9.57
CA ALA A 294 -6.25 7.19 8.71
C ALA A 294 -4.80 7.19 9.20
N VAL A 295 -3.88 6.79 8.32
CA VAL A 295 -2.44 6.73 8.57
C VAL A 295 -1.70 7.76 7.74
N TYR A 296 -0.48 8.12 8.18
CA TYR A 296 0.36 9.01 7.38
C TYR A 296 0.80 8.30 6.09
N VAL A 297 0.68 8.99 4.98
CA VAL A 297 1.08 8.53 3.64
C VAL A 297 2.05 9.54 3.07
N ASN A 298 3.18 9.07 2.54
CA ASN A 298 4.20 9.93 1.93
C ASN A 298 3.61 10.69 0.73
N GLU A 299 3.89 11.98 0.67
CA GLU A 299 3.46 12.83 -0.43
C GLU A 299 4.11 12.40 -1.74
N GLY A 300 3.37 12.48 -2.85
CA GLY A 300 3.89 12.14 -4.18
C GLY A 300 4.47 10.73 -4.31
N ALA A 301 4.10 9.80 -3.42
CA ALA A 301 4.70 8.46 -3.31
C ALA A 301 6.20 8.47 -2.97
N ALA A 302 6.72 9.52 -2.31
CA ALA A 302 8.14 9.62 -1.97
C ALA A 302 8.61 8.40 -1.15
N LEU A 303 9.80 7.90 -1.44
CA LEU A 303 10.38 6.70 -0.85
C LEU A 303 11.47 7.05 0.15
N ASP A 304 11.34 6.57 1.39
CA ASP A 304 12.40 6.61 2.41
C ASP A 304 13.43 5.50 2.12
N VAL A 305 14.49 5.86 1.42
CA VAL A 305 15.54 4.94 0.98
C VAL A 305 16.37 4.44 2.16
N GLY A 306 16.66 5.32 3.12
CA GLY A 306 17.39 4.97 4.33
C GLY A 306 16.66 3.91 5.15
N ASN A 307 15.32 4.02 5.21
CA ASN A 307 14.51 3.02 5.89
C ASN A 307 14.46 1.69 5.12
N VAL A 308 14.36 1.70 3.78
CA VAL A 308 14.45 0.47 2.97
C VAL A 308 15.77 -0.24 3.24
N LYS A 309 16.90 0.51 3.30
CA LYS A 309 18.21 -0.06 3.67
C LYS A 309 18.19 -0.67 5.06
N LYS A 310 17.68 0.03 6.08
CA LYS A 310 17.57 -0.48 7.45
C LYS A 310 16.79 -1.80 7.53
N GLN A 311 15.69 -1.91 6.78
CA GLN A 311 14.92 -3.15 6.70
C GLN A 311 15.76 -4.28 6.08
N LEU A 312 16.40 -4.05 4.93
CA LEU A 312 17.26 -5.04 4.28
C LEU A 312 18.38 -5.51 5.21
N ASP A 313 19.08 -4.57 5.85
CA ASP A 313 20.20 -4.87 6.77
C ASP A 313 19.72 -5.71 7.96
N TRP A 314 18.54 -5.38 8.51
CA TRP A 314 17.96 -6.15 9.61
C TRP A 314 17.62 -7.59 9.17
N PHE A 315 16.96 -7.78 8.03
CA PHE A 315 16.63 -9.12 7.53
C PHE A 315 17.90 -9.94 7.24
N LYS A 316 18.97 -9.30 6.78
CA LYS A 316 20.29 -9.94 6.62
C LYS A 316 20.87 -10.33 7.96
N ALA A 317 20.87 -9.44 8.94
CA ALA A 317 21.37 -9.70 10.29
C ALA A 317 20.62 -10.83 11.00
N GLN A 318 19.33 -11.03 10.68
CA GLN A 318 18.53 -12.15 11.18
C GLN A 318 18.73 -13.45 10.37
N GLY A 319 19.61 -13.47 9.37
CA GLY A 319 19.83 -14.63 8.50
C GLY A 319 18.65 -14.99 7.57
N LEU A 320 17.67 -14.08 7.43
CA LEU A 320 16.46 -14.28 6.63
C LEU A 320 16.66 -13.89 5.16
N VAL A 321 17.70 -13.11 4.87
CA VAL A 321 18.13 -12.74 3.52
C VAL A 321 19.63 -13.02 3.43
N LYS A 322 20.00 -13.98 2.58
CA LYS A 322 21.39 -14.37 2.34
C LYS A 322 21.82 -13.84 0.97
N SER A 323 22.26 -12.60 0.90
CA SER A 323 22.56 -11.91 -0.34
C SER A 323 23.55 -10.77 -0.13
N ASN A 324 24.36 -10.48 -1.16
CA ASN A 324 25.21 -9.28 -1.21
C ASN A 324 24.47 -8.06 -1.77
N MET A 325 23.20 -8.20 -2.16
CA MET A 325 22.35 -7.14 -2.68
C MET A 325 22.37 -5.91 -1.77
N THR A 326 22.38 -4.74 -2.36
CA THR A 326 22.28 -3.45 -1.69
C THR A 326 20.89 -2.84 -1.87
N TYR A 327 20.57 -1.78 -1.15
CA TYR A 327 19.33 -1.05 -1.35
C TYR A 327 19.19 -0.48 -2.78
N LYS A 328 20.31 -0.19 -3.47
CA LYS A 328 20.34 0.32 -4.84
C LYS A 328 19.77 -0.70 -5.82
N ASP A 329 20.00 -1.98 -5.57
CA ASP A 329 19.49 -3.07 -6.40
C ASP A 329 18.00 -3.26 -6.27
N LEU A 330 17.38 -2.75 -5.19
CA LEU A 330 15.94 -2.85 -4.92
C LEU A 330 15.09 -1.81 -5.62
N ILE A 331 15.66 -0.65 -5.96
CA ILE A 331 14.91 0.56 -6.31
C ILE A 331 15.04 0.84 -7.81
N ALA A 332 13.91 1.04 -8.48
CA ALA A 332 13.86 1.62 -9.80
C ALA A 332 13.65 3.13 -9.68
N THR A 333 14.60 3.91 -10.20
CA THR A 333 14.59 5.38 -10.12
C THR A 333 13.70 6.02 -11.19
N GLY A 334 13.30 7.29 -10.99
CA GLY A 334 12.54 8.06 -11.98
C GLY A 334 11.02 7.90 -11.91
N TYR A 335 10.49 7.20 -10.87
CA TYR A 335 9.05 7.00 -10.67
C TYR A 335 8.49 7.79 -9.48
N ALA A 336 9.29 8.00 -8.45
CA ALA A 336 8.95 8.78 -7.26
C ALA A 336 10.20 9.49 -6.72
N ASP A 337 9.99 10.54 -5.94
CA ASP A 337 11.06 11.21 -5.23
C ASP A 337 11.61 10.28 -4.13
N MET A 338 12.88 10.46 -3.83
CA MET A 338 13.58 9.68 -2.81
C MET A 338 14.16 10.62 -1.77
N PHE A 339 14.08 10.25 -0.51
CA PHE A 339 14.69 10.99 0.59
C PHE A 339 15.43 10.03 1.53
N ASP A 340 16.21 10.61 2.45
CA ASP A 340 17.06 9.87 3.39
C ASP A 340 17.98 8.86 2.68
N VAL A 341 18.51 9.27 1.51
CA VAL A 341 19.36 8.40 0.68
C VAL A 341 20.71 8.24 1.37
N PRO A 342 21.12 7.01 1.72
CA PRO A 342 22.44 6.77 2.32
C PRO A 342 23.57 7.18 1.37
N LYS A 343 24.60 7.81 1.92
CA LYS A 343 25.82 8.21 1.21
C LYS A 343 26.63 7.00 0.74
#